data_58df9e2828735fb739dcb1183f411aaf
#
_entry.id   58df9e2828735fb739dcb1183f411aaf
#
_cell.length_a   1.000
_cell.length_b   1.000
_cell.length_c   1.000
_cell.angle_alpha   90.00
_cell.angle_beta   90.00
_cell.angle_gamma   90.00
#
_symmetry.space_group_name_H-M   'P 1'
#
loop_
_entity.id
_entity.type
_entity.pdbx_description
1 polymer ?
#
loop_
_entity_poly.entity_id
_entity_poly.type
_entity_poly.pdbx_seq_one_letter_code
_entity_poly.pdbx_strand_id
1 'polypeptide(L)'
;MILKNTIKNASLLLKNSFIKSHLLDAEIIISNIMNVKREFLLLNDDMMISKSIINKYNDAIKRRLKKEPVAYIVGKKEFWSIDFPVDKAALIPRPETELLVHEVTEFYKNKKINILDIGTGCGCILLA
;
A
#
# COMPACT_ATOMS: atom_id res chain seq x y z
N MET A 1 13.86 5.98 19.30
CA MET A 1 12.43 6.36 19.53
C MET A 1 11.62 5.07 19.49
N ILE A 2 10.61 4.95 20.35
CA ILE A 2 9.76 3.75 20.43
C ILE A 2 8.81 3.70 19.21
N LEU A 3 8.65 2.54 18.61
CA LEU A 3 7.85 2.30 17.41
C LEU A 3 6.41 2.83 17.55
N LYS A 4 5.71 2.45 18.61
CA LYS A 4 4.35 2.90 18.93
C LYS A 4 4.21 4.43 18.94
N ASN A 5 5.13 5.12 19.59
CA ASN A 5 5.11 6.58 19.68
C ASN A 5 5.36 7.22 18.31
N THR A 6 6.24 6.63 17.51
CA THR A 6 6.52 7.10 16.14
C THR A 6 5.28 7.00 15.25
N ILE A 7 4.59 5.84 15.26
CA ILE A 7 3.34 5.62 14.52
C ILE A 7 2.26 6.59 14.99
N LYS A 8 2.06 6.72 16.32
CA LYS A 8 1.05 7.59 16.91
C LYS A 8 1.26 9.05 16.49
N ASN A 9 2.49 9.55 16.55
CA ASN A 9 2.80 10.93 16.18
C ASN A 9 2.52 11.19 14.69
N ALA A 10 2.95 10.28 13.80
CA ALA A 10 2.66 10.37 12.38
C ALA A 10 1.16 10.32 12.08
N SER A 11 0.44 9.39 12.71
CA SER A 11 -1.01 9.27 12.61
C SER A 11 -1.72 10.57 13.01
N LEU A 12 -1.31 11.23 14.10
CA LEU A 12 -1.88 12.51 14.53
C LEU A 12 -1.62 13.62 13.50
N LEU A 13 -0.41 13.70 12.92
CA LEU A 13 -0.09 14.67 11.88
C LEU A 13 -0.99 14.48 10.64
N LEU A 14 -1.15 13.22 10.20
CA LEU A 14 -2.01 12.89 9.07
C LEU A 14 -3.49 13.18 9.36
N LYS A 15 -3.96 12.90 10.59
CA LYS A 15 -5.33 13.20 11.04
C LYS A 15 -5.61 14.70 11.01
N ASN A 16 -4.70 15.51 11.52
CA ASN A 16 -4.80 16.97 11.51
C ASN A 16 -4.80 17.56 10.08
N SER A 17 -4.30 16.81 9.11
CA SER A 17 -4.36 17.14 7.67
C SER A 17 -5.57 16.53 6.97
N PHE A 18 -6.61 16.12 7.72
CA PHE A 18 -7.86 15.56 7.21
C PHE A 18 -7.68 14.30 6.34
N ILE A 19 -6.71 13.45 6.68
CA ILE A 19 -6.52 12.14 6.04
C ILE A 19 -7.29 11.10 6.86
N LYS A 20 -8.40 10.59 6.32
CA LYS A 20 -9.28 9.64 7.03
C LYS A 20 -8.56 8.33 7.39
N SER A 21 -7.70 7.82 6.51
CA SER A 21 -6.92 6.59 6.70
C SER A 21 -5.63 6.79 7.51
N HIS A 22 -5.53 7.86 8.31
CA HIS A 22 -4.30 8.33 8.95
C HIS A 22 -3.50 7.25 9.70
N LEU A 23 -4.16 6.39 10.48
CA LEU A 23 -3.49 5.33 11.23
C LEU A 23 -3.01 4.22 10.30
N LEU A 24 -3.88 3.75 9.41
CA LEU A 24 -3.54 2.71 8.42
C LEU A 24 -2.38 3.16 7.52
N ASP A 25 -2.41 4.40 7.03
CA ASP A 25 -1.35 4.96 6.20
C ASP A 25 -0.01 5.01 6.95
N ALA A 26 -0.04 5.45 8.22
CA ALA A 26 1.15 5.50 9.07
C ALA A 26 1.77 4.11 9.27
N GLU A 27 0.94 3.09 9.53
CA GLU A 27 1.38 1.70 9.70
C GLU A 27 1.93 1.08 8.39
N ILE A 28 1.24 1.26 7.26
CA ILE A 28 1.68 0.74 5.97
C ILE A 28 3.05 1.33 5.58
N ILE A 29 3.24 2.64 5.76
CA ILE A 29 4.49 3.29 5.39
C ILE A 29 5.64 2.77 6.23
N ILE A 30 5.49 2.66 7.56
CA ILE A 30 6.60 2.21 8.42
C ILE A 30 6.88 0.71 8.24
N SER A 31 5.85 -0.14 8.08
CA SER A 31 6.03 -1.56 7.80
C SER A 31 6.81 -1.79 6.52
N ASN A 32 6.52 -1.02 5.47
CA ASN A 32 7.26 -1.09 4.21
C ASN A 32 8.73 -0.64 4.38
N ILE A 33 8.99 0.45 5.10
CA ILE A 33 10.36 0.93 5.35
C ILE A 33 11.18 -0.08 6.17
N MET A 34 10.54 -0.76 7.12
CA MET A 34 11.16 -1.79 7.96
C MET A 34 11.22 -3.15 7.26
N ASN A 35 10.56 -3.30 6.11
CA ASN A 35 10.39 -4.57 5.38
C ASN A 35 9.80 -5.68 6.27
N VAL A 36 8.74 -5.35 7.01
CA VAL A 36 8.01 -6.26 7.89
C VAL A 36 6.51 -6.22 7.58
N LYS A 37 5.76 -7.25 7.99
CA LYS A 37 4.30 -7.26 7.92
C LYS A 37 3.70 -6.34 9.00
N ARG A 38 2.49 -5.82 8.78
CA ARG A 38 1.80 -4.94 9.74
C ARG A 38 1.58 -5.61 11.10
N GLU A 39 1.32 -6.92 11.14
CA GLU A 39 1.14 -7.69 12.36
C GLU A 39 2.37 -7.62 13.27
N PHE A 40 3.56 -7.54 12.67
CA PHE A 40 4.82 -7.36 13.41
C PHE A 40 4.82 -6.07 14.24
N LEU A 41 4.21 -4.99 13.73
CA LEU A 41 4.18 -3.70 14.43
C LEU A 41 3.36 -3.79 15.72
N LEU A 42 2.28 -4.59 15.72
CA LEU A 42 1.40 -4.79 16.87
C LEU A 42 2.06 -5.64 17.97
N LEU A 43 2.88 -6.61 17.55
CA LEU A 43 3.57 -7.54 18.46
C LEU A 43 4.86 -6.93 19.06
N ASN A 44 5.39 -5.86 18.44
CA ASN A 44 6.68 -5.25 18.82
C ASN A 44 6.55 -3.72 18.99
N ASP A 45 5.44 -3.26 19.52
CA ASP A 45 5.09 -1.83 19.57
C ASP A 45 6.02 -1.00 20.48
N ASP A 46 6.68 -1.62 21.46
CA ASP A 46 7.68 -1.04 22.36
C ASP A 46 9.12 -1.06 21.81
N MET A 47 9.32 -1.65 20.62
CA MET A 47 10.64 -1.77 20.00
C MET A 47 11.26 -0.40 19.73
N MET A 48 12.57 -0.29 19.97
CA MET A 48 13.38 0.88 19.59
C MET A 48 13.76 0.82 18.12
N ILE A 49 13.44 1.88 17.37
CA ILE A 49 13.79 2.00 15.95
C ILE A 49 14.99 2.94 15.74
N SER A 50 15.79 2.63 14.72
CA SER A 50 17.01 3.37 14.39
C SER A 50 16.70 4.76 13.85
N LYS A 51 17.64 5.70 13.99
CA LYS A 51 17.53 7.05 13.45
C LYS A 51 17.37 7.07 11.93
N SER A 52 17.98 6.12 11.23
CA SER A 52 17.86 5.97 9.77
C SER A 52 16.43 5.66 9.36
N ILE A 53 15.77 4.71 10.04
CA ILE A 53 14.35 4.37 9.79
C ILE A 53 13.46 5.58 10.06
N ILE A 54 13.69 6.29 11.18
CA ILE A 54 12.91 7.49 11.53
C ILE A 54 13.02 8.55 10.45
N ASN A 55 14.21 8.82 9.93
CA ASN A 55 14.42 9.81 8.87
C ASN A 55 13.64 9.44 7.59
N LYS A 56 13.79 8.20 7.10
CA LYS A 56 13.05 7.70 5.94
C LYS A 56 11.53 7.79 6.14
N TYR A 57 11.08 7.44 7.35
CA TYR A 57 9.67 7.50 7.71
C TYR A 57 9.13 8.92 7.69
N ASN A 58 9.84 9.87 8.30
CA ASN A 58 9.45 11.27 8.31
C ASN A 58 9.35 11.85 6.88
N ASP A 59 10.27 11.49 5.99
CA ASP A 59 10.22 11.95 4.60
C ASP A 59 9.02 11.34 3.85
N ALA A 60 8.71 10.07 4.08
CA ALA A 60 7.52 9.43 3.53
C ALA A 60 6.21 10.06 4.07
N ILE A 61 6.15 10.37 5.36
CA ILE A 61 5.00 11.08 5.96
C ILE A 61 4.83 12.49 5.38
N LYS A 62 5.92 13.24 5.14
CA LYS A 62 5.85 14.54 4.45
C LYS A 62 5.24 14.42 3.05
N ARG A 63 5.57 13.37 2.29
CA ARG A 63 4.93 13.07 0.99
C ARG A 63 3.43 12.81 1.18
N ARG A 64 3.05 12.00 2.17
CA ARG A 64 1.64 11.70 2.45
C ARG A 64 0.84 12.94 2.89
N LEU A 65 1.44 13.84 3.66
CA LEU A 65 0.84 15.13 4.02
C LEU A 65 0.50 16.00 2.80
N LYS A 66 1.29 15.88 1.72
CA LYS A 66 0.98 16.50 0.41
C LYS A 66 -0.08 15.75 -0.39
N LYS A 67 -0.81 14.80 0.24
CA LYS A 67 -1.86 13.97 -0.37
C LYS A 67 -1.35 12.96 -1.41
N GLU A 68 -0.04 12.70 -1.47
CA GLU A 68 0.47 11.65 -2.34
C GLU A 68 -0.11 10.28 -1.92
N PRO A 69 -0.63 9.46 -2.85
CA PRO A 69 -1.17 8.13 -2.53
C PRO A 69 -0.13 7.23 -1.85
N VAL A 70 -0.55 6.49 -0.82
CA VAL A 70 0.35 5.58 -0.09
C VAL A 70 1.02 4.57 -1.03
N ALA A 71 0.29 4.04 -2.02
CA ALA A 71 0.84 3.09 -2.99
C ALA A 71 2.05 3.66 -3.74
N TYR A 72 2.04 4.95 -4.12
CA TYR A 72 3.20 5.59 -4.76
C TYR A 72 4.35 5.87 -3.78
N ILE A 73 4.04 6.06 -2.48
CA ILE A 73 5.06 6.25 -1.44
C ILE A 73 5.81 4.95 -1.18
N VAL A 74 5.08 3.82 -1.09
CA VAL A 74 5.65 2.50 -0.84
C VAL A 74 6.11 1.79 -2.12
N GLY A 75 5.70 2.27 -3.31
CA GLY A 75 6.09 1.73 -4.61
C GLY A 75 5.35 0.46 -5.03
N LYS A 76 4.32 0.05 -4.30
CA LYS A 76 3.54 -1.15 -4.61
C LYS A 76 2.09 -1.06 -4.16
N LYS A 77 1.23 -1.85 -4.78
CA LYS A 77 -0.17 -2.05 -4.44
C LYS A 77 -0.52 -3.52 -4.55
N GLU A 78 -1.09 -4.08 -3.49
CA GLU A 78 -1.67 -5.42 -3.53
C GLU A 78 -2.96 -5.39 -4.37
N PHE A 79 -3.09 -6.35 -5.27
CA PHE A 79 -4.27 -6.64 -6.07
C PHE A 79 -4.34 -8.14 -6.32
N TRP A 80 -5.47 -8.78 -6.03
CA TRP A 80 -5.67 -10.22 -6.15
C TRP A 80 -4.58 -11.05 -5.41
N SER A 81 -4.20 -10.59 -4.19
CA SER A 81 -3.14 -11.18 -3.36
C SER A 81 -1.73 -11.18 -4.01
N ILE A 82 -1.53 -10.39 -5.06
CA ILE A 82 -0.25 -10.19 -5.73
C ILE A 82 0.21 -8.74 -5.51
N ASP A 83 1.47 -8.52 -5.12
CA ASP A 83 2.06 -7.19 -5.01
C ASP A 83 2.48 -6.68 -6.40
N PHE A 84 1.80 -5.67 -6.91
CA PHE A 84 2.14 -4.99 -8.17
C PHE A 84 2.99 -3.75 -7.91
N PRO A 85 4.14 -3.58 -8.58
CA PRO A 85 4.88 -2.33 -8.53
C PRO A 85 4.04 -1.22 -9.17
N VAL A 86 3.97 -0.08 -8.50
CA VAL A 86 3.24 1.09 -8.99
C VAL A 86 4.05 2.36 -8.82
N ASP A 87 3.96 3.23 -9.80
CA ASP A 87 4.51 4.57 -9.80
C ASP A 87 3.52 5.57 -10.42
N LYS A 88 3.96 6.81 -10.61
CA LYS A 88 3.10 7.87 -11.18
C LYS A 88 2.76 7.68 -12.66
N ALA A 89 3.42 6.75 -13.36
CA ALA A 89 3.17 6.48 -14.78
C ALA A 89 1.94 5.59 -14.99
N ALA A 90 1.51 4.82 -13.98
CA ALA A 90 0.38 3.93 -14.07
C ALA A 90 -0.69 4.24 -13.02
N LEU A 91 -1.97 4.01 -13.36
CA LEU A 91 -3.07 4.12 -12.43
C LEU A 91 -2.95 3.04 -11.35
N ILE A 92 -3.14 3.43 -10.09
CA ILE A 92 -3.18 2.48 -8.96
C ILE A 92 -4.39 1.54 -9.14
N PRO A 93 -4.20 0.21 -9.10
CA PRO A 93 -5.30 -0.75 -9.16
C PRO A 93 -6.38 -0.46 -8.11
N ARG A 94 -7.64 -0.51 -8.54
CA ARG A 94 -8.79 -0.29 -7.67
C ARG A 94 -9.28 -1.62 -7.11
N PRO A 95 -9.63 -1.72 -5.81
CA PRO A 95 -10.14 -2.95 -5.21
C PRO A 95 -11.37 -3.49 -5.93
N GLU A 96 -12.25 -2.61 -6.41
CA GLU A 96 -13.48 -2.99 -7.11
C GLU A 96 -13.18 -3.73 -8.43
N THR A 97 -12.00 -3.55 -9.01
CA THR A 97 -11.57 -4.25 -10.24
C THR A 97 -11.31 -5.74 -9.98
N GLU A 98 -11.09 -6.15 -8.74
CA GLU A 98 -10.96 -7.58 -8.37
C GLU A 98 -12.25 -8.35 -8.65
N LEU A 99 -13.40 -7.70 -8.58
CA LEU A 99 -14.69 -8.32 -8.95
C LEU A 99 -14.70 -8.75 -10.43
N LEU A 100 -14.13 -7.93 -11.32
CA LEU A 100 -14.02 -8.28 -12.74
C LEU A 100 -13.16 -9.53 -12.94
N VAL A 101 -12.02 -9.61 -12.24
CA VAL A 101 -11.15 -10.81 -12.29
C VAL A 101 -11.90 -12.03 -11.80
N HIS A 102 -12.62 -11.91 -10.67
CA HIS A 102 -13.45 -12.98 -10.13
C HIS A 102 -14.48 -13.48 -11.14
N GLU A 103 -15.27 -12.59 -11.70
CA GLU A 103 -16.33 -12.95 -12.67
C GLU A 103 -15.76 -13.62 -13.93
N VAL A 104 -14.66 -13.11 -14.48
CA VAL A 104 -14.01 -13.70 -15.65
C VAL A 104 -13.46 -15.09 -15.33
N THR A 105 -12.78 -15.26 -14.19
CA THR A 105 -12.20 -16.54 -13.80
C THR A 105 -13.27 -17.61 -13.54
N GLU A 106 -14.38 -17.27 -12.89
CA GLU A 106 -15.48 -18.21 -12.67
C GLU A 106 -16.23 -18.56 -13.98
N PHE A 107 -16.51 -17.59 -14.84
CA PHE A 107 -17.24 -17.80 -16.08
C PHE A 107 -16.48 -18.67 -17.10
N TYR A 108 -15.15 -18.51 -17.14
CA TYR A 108 -14.29 -19.24 -18.08
C TYR A 108 -13.49 -20.38 -17.44
N LYS A 109 -13.83 -20.77 -16.21
CA LYS A 109 -13.19 -21.86 -15.50
C LYS A 109 -13.05 -23.11 -16.39
N ASN A 110 -11.85 -23.67 -16.47
CA ASN A 110 -11.50 -24.83 -17.30
C ASN A 110 -11.67 -24.66 -18.83
N LYS A 111 -11.79 -23.43 -19.32
CA LYS A 111 -11.83 -23.14 -20.76
C LYS A 111 -10.53 -22.49 -21.20
N LYS A 112 -10.03 -22.90 -22.37
CA LYS A 112 -8.93 -22.15 -23.03
C LYS A 112 -9.55 -20.96 -23.76
N ILE A 113 -9.15 -19.76 -23.39
CA ILE A 113 -9.61 -18.52 -23.98
C ILE A 113 -8.42 -17.61 -24.30
N ASN A 114 -8.63 -16.68 -25.22
CA ASN A 114 -7.73 -15.58 -25.47
C ASN A 114 -8.34 -14.33 -24.84
N ILE A 115 -7.56 -13.59 -24.07
CA ILE A 115 -8.00 -12.35 -23.41
C ILE A 115 -7.20 -11.19 -24.01
N LEU A 116 -7.91 -10.11 -24.33
CA LEU A 116 -7.33 -8.83 -24.71
C LEU A 116 -7.76 -7.78 -23.70
N ASP A 117 -6.79 -7.16 -23.07
CA ASP A 117 -6.99 -6.05 -22.13
C ASP A 117 -6.53 -4.74 -22.79
N ILE A 118 -7.47 -3.82 -23.04
CA ILE A 118 -7.20 -2.52 -23.65
C ILE A 118 -7.13 -1.49 -22.55
N GLY A 119 -5.97 -0.80 -22.43
CA GLY A 119 -5.71 0.12 -21.34
C GLY A 119 -5.22 -0.58 -20.07
N THR A 120 -4.41 -1.58 -20.22
CA THR A 120 -3.96 -2.53 -19.19
C THR A 120 -3.33 -1.89 -17.93
N GLY A 121 -2.89 -0.62 -17.99
CA GLY A 121 -2.25 0.08 -16.87
C GLY A 121 -1.01 -0.65 -16.36
N CYS A 122 -1.00 -1.08 -15.10
CA CYS A 122 0.06 -1.89 -14.51
C CYS A 122 -0.03 -3.39 -14.84
N GLY A 123 -1.00 -3.81 -15.67
CA GLY A 123 -1.18 -5.21 -16.06
C GLY A 123 -1.90 -6.08 -15.03
N CYS A 124 -2.45 -5.50 -13.97
CA CYS A 124 -2.99 -6.25 -12.84
C CYS A 124 -4.15 -7.19 -13.20
N ILE A 125 -4.99 -6.84 -14.19
CA ILE A 125 -6.12 -7.70 -14.61
C ILE A 125 -5.63 -8.96 -15.34
N LEU A 126 -4.64 -8.82 -16.23
CA LEU A 126 -4.11 -9.95 -17.01
C LEU A 126 -3.22 -10.89 -16.20
N LEU A 127 -2.60 -10.38 -15.13
CA LEU A 127 -1.62 -11.13 -14.32
C LEU A 127 -2.25 -11.76 -13.08
N ALA A 128 -3.47 -11.35 -12.73
CA ALA A 128 -4.25 -11.92 -11.65
C ALA A 128 -4.97 -13.21 -12.08
#